data_f3f4d978c065052f270a811ba5c0bf9b
#
_entry.id   f3f4d978c065052f270a811ba5c0bf9b
#
_cell.length_a   1.000
_cell.length_b   1.000
_cell.length_c   1.000
_cell.angle_alpha   90.00
_cell.angle_beta   90.00
_cell.angle_gamma   90.00
#
_symmetry.space_group_name_H-M   'P 1'
#
loop_
_entity.id
_entity.type
_entity.pdbx_description
1 polymer ?
#
loop_
_entity_poly.entity_id
_entity_poly.type
_entity_poly.pdbx_seq_one_letter_code
_entity_poly.pdbx_strand_id
1 'polypeptide(L)'
;MDFSDIAQRGLVLLGCGKMGSAMMEGWLSSGLPAQSVWVIDPHPSAWLQVQDIHLNAALPSDPALVLVAVKPQLMQAALPQMSRFGNGNTLFLSIAAGITIASFEAILGPHAPIIRAMPNTPAAIGQGITALSGNRLIEERHLVLAEGLLGAIGQTLRLEHEAQMDAVTGVSGSGPAYVFYMIDCLAAA
;
A
#
# COMPACT_ATOMS: atom_id res chain seq x y z
N MET A 1 -4.62 -16.93 -1.12
CA MET A 1 -3.75 -15.95 -1.82
C MET A 1 -2.48 -16.68 -2.23
N ASP A 2 -1.99 -16.46 -3.46
CA ASP A 2 -0.71 -17.02 -3.89
C ASP A 2 0.41 -16.01 -3.61
N PHE A 3 1.32 -16.36 -2.71
CA PHE A 3 2.47 -15.54 -2.35
C PHE A 3 3.78 -16.03 -2.99
N SER A 4 3.73 -16.94 -3.93
CA SER A 4 4.93 -17.61 -4.47
C SER A 4 5.97 -16.65 -5.05
N ASP A 5 5.55 -15.66 -5.82
CA ASP A 5 6.46 -14.64 -6.39
C ASP A 5 7.05 -13.74 -5.30
N ILE A 6 6.23 -13.32 -4.33
CA ILE A 6 6.70 -12.54 -3.17
C ILE A 6 7.66 -13.37 -2.30
N ALA A 7 7.34 -14.64 -2.05
CA ALA A 7 8.20 -15.52 -1.25
C ALA A 7 9.57 -15.70 -1.89
N GLN A 8 9.64 -15.72 -3.21
CA GLN A 8 10.89 -15.90 -3.98
C GLN A 8 11.68 -14.58 -4.12
N ARG A 9 11.02 -13.47 -4.44
CA ARG A 9 11.66 -12.20 -4.84
C ARG A 9 11.63 -11.15 -3.73
N GLY A 10 10.68 -11.23 -2.83
CA GLY A 10 10.48 -10.30 -1.72
C GLY A 10 9.44 -9.23 -1.98
N LEU A 11 8.91 -8.72 -0.87
CA LEU A 11 8.05 -7.54 -0.78
C LEU A 11 8.78 -6.46 0.02
N VAL A 12 8.87 -5.27 -0.54
CA VAL A 12 9.41 -4.09 0.15
C VAL A 12 8.26 -3.21 0.60
N LEU A 13 8.19 -2.91 1.88
CA LEU A 13 7.24 -1.97 2.49
C LEU A 13 7.97 -0.67 2.84
N LEU A 14 7.68 0.39 2.11
CA LEU A 14 8.21 1.73 2.36
C LEU A 14 7.26 2.50 3.28
N GLY A 15 7.60 2.56 4.56
CA GLY A 15 6.76 3.05 5.66
C GLY A 15 5.84 1.97 6.22
N CYS A 16 5.82 1.81 7.55
CA CYS A 16 4.95 0.85 8.24
C CYS A 16 4.19 1.53 9.39
N GLY A 17 3.40 2.55 9.04
CA GLY A 17 2.46 3.18 9.96
C GLY A 17 1.23 2.30 10.22
N LYS A 18 0.16 2.87 10.76
CA LYS A 18 -1.07 2.13 11.12
C LYS A 18 -1.62 1.25 9.99
N MET A 19 -1.70 1.79 8.76
CA MET A 19 -2.22 1.05 7.61
C MET A 19 -1.25 -0.05 7.15
N GLY A 20 0.04 0.27 7.04
CA GLY A 20 1.06 -0.72 6.67
C GLY A 20 1.16 -1.87 7.68
N SER A 21 1.04 -1.58 8.98
CA SER A 21 1.02 -2.62 10.02
C SER A 21 -0.21 -3.52 9.90
N ALA A 22 -1.41 -2.96 9.72
CA ALA A 22 -2.64 -3.75 9.55
C ALA A 22 -2.55 -4.68 8.33
N MET A 23 -2.02 -4.20 7.20
CA MET A 23 -1.81 -5.01 6.01
C MET A 23 -0.79 -6.13 6.29
N MET A 24 0.34 -5.81 6.92
CA MET A 24 1.40 -6.78 7.20
C MET A 24 0.92 -7.86 8.19
N GLU A 25 0.18 -7.50 9.25
CA GLU A 25 -0.45 -8.46 10.15
C GLU A 25 -1.36 -9.44 9.39
N GLY A 26 -2.18 -8.92 8.50
CA GLY A 26 -3.05 -9.74 7.65
C GLY A 26 -2.28 -10.69 6.73
N TRP A 27 -1.19 -10.23 6.12
CA TRP A 27 -0.36 -11.07 5.24
C TRP A 27 0.36 -12.17 6.01
N LEU A 28 1.00 -11.85 7.13
CA LEU A 28 1.67 -12.83 7.98
C LEU A 28 0.69 -13.89 8.49
N SER A 29 -0.50 -13.46 8.94
CA SER A 29 -1.58 -14.37 9.36
C SER A 29 -2.12 -15.24 8.23
N SER A 30 -2.02 -14.77 6.97
CA SER A 30 -2.43 -15.51 5.77
C SER A 30 -1.33 -16.39 5.19
N GLY A 31 -0.18 -16.50 5.86
CA GLY A 31 0.91 -17.41 5.50
C GLY A 31 2.01 -16.80 4.62
N LEU A 32 2.09 -15.45 4.46
CA LEU A 32 3.26 -14.84 3.85
C LEU A 32 4.49 -15.08 4.75
N PRO A 33 5.59 -15.65 4.22
CA PRO A 33 6.79 -15.84 5.02
C PRO A 33 7.37 -14.48 5.47
N ALA A 34 7.59 -14.30 6.77
CA ALA A 34 8.11 -13.04 7.30
C ALA A 34 9.47 -12.68 6.68
N GLN A 35 10.32 -13.67 6.41
CA GLN A 35 11.62 -13.51 5.76
C GLN A 35 11.55 -13.02 4.29
N SER A 36 10.36 -12.99 3.68
CA SER A 36 10.15 -12.39 2.35
C SER A 36 9.71 -10.92 2.42
N VAL A 37 9.70 -10.30 3.62
CA VAL A 37 9.26 -8.93 3.83
C VAL A 37 10.43 -8.05 4.27
N TRP A 38 10.68 -6.96 3.52
CA TRP A 38 11.61 -5.89 3.87
C TRP A 38 10.81 -4.64 4.22
N VAL A 39 11.09 -4.06 5.37
CA VAL A 39 10.44 -2.81 5.81
C VAL A 39 11.48 -1.71 5.96
N ILE A 40 11.21 -0.56 5.35
CA ILE A 40 11.96 0.68 5.58
C ILE A 40 11.06 1.63 6.36
N ASP A 41 11.39 1.83 7.62
CA ASP A 41 10.70 2.78 8.49
C ASP A 41 11.71 3.39 9.47
N PRO A 42 11.88 4.73 9.48
CA PRO A 42 12.82 5.39 10.40
C PRO A 42 12.34 5.36 11.85
N HIS A 43 11.06 5.09 12.10
CA HIS A 43 10.44 5.09 13.43
C HIS A 43 9.59 3.83 13.64
N PRO A 44 10.19 2.62 13.60
CA PRO A 44 9.45 1.37 13.68
C PRO A 44 8.74 1.22 15.03
N SER A 45 7.50 0.76 15.00
CA SER A 45 6.74 0.46 16.22
C SER A 45 7.37 -0.70 16.99
N ALA A 46 7.07 -0.81 18.30
CA ALA A 46 7.53 -1.93 19.11
C ALA A 46 7.05 -3.28 18.55
N TRP A 47 5.82 -3.34 18.01
CA TRP A 47 5.31 -4.52 17.34
C TRP A 47 6.15 -4.90 16.12
N LEU A 48 6.53 -3.92 15.28
CA LEU A 48 7.33 -4.17 14.08
C LEU A 48 8.74 -4.69 14.41
N GLN A 49 9.34 -4.20 15.48
CA GLN A 49 10.70 -4.57 15.91
C GLN A 49 10.85 -6.03 16.35
N VAL A 50 9.75 -6.69 16.73
CA VAL A 50 9.76 -8.09 17.17
C VAL A 50 9.35 -9.07 16.07
N GLN A 51 9.02 -8.57 14.87
CA GLN A 51 8.71 -9.43 13.73
C GLN A 51 10.01 -9.99 13.12
N ASP A 52 9.97 -11.22 12.64
CA ASP A 52 11.09 -11.90 11.97
C ASP A 52 11.20 -11.48 10.49
N ILE A 53 11.36 -10.19 10.26
CA ILE A 53 11.42 -9.52 8.94
C ILE A 53 12.77 -8.82 8.74
N HIS A 54 13.03 -8.34 7.53
CA HIS A 54 14.20 -7.50 7.24
C HIS A 54 13.87 -6.02 7.51
N LEU A 55 14.08 -5.56 8.74
CA LEU A 55 13.80 -4.17 9.15
C LEU A 55 15.02 -3.27 8.90
N ASN A 56 14.86 -2.23 8.08
CA ASN A 56 15.90 -1.26 7.72
C ASN A 56 17.19 -1.92 7.21
N ALA A 57 17.08 -3.10 6.62
CA ALA A 57 18.18 -3.89 6.08
C ALA A 57 18.41 -3.59 4.59
N ALA A 58 19.47 -4.18 4.03
CA ALA A 58 19.74 -4.13 2.61
C ALA A 58 18.59 -4.77 1.82
N LEU A 59 18.07 -4.04 0.83
CA LEU A 59 16.91 -4.47 0.05
C LEU A 59 17.28 -5.57 -0.96
N PRO A 60 16.31 -6.44 -1.33
CA PRO A 60 16.50 -7.41 -2.40
C PRO A 60 16.83 -6.71 -3.73
N SER A 61 17.48 -7.42 -4.63
CA SER A 61 17.91 -6.86 -5.92
C SER A 61 16.77 -6.62 -6.90
N ASP A 62 15.72 -7.45 -6.85
CA ASP A 62 14.59 -7.44 -7.78
C ASP A 62 13.30 -7.85 -7.05
N PRO A 63 12.76 -7.00 -6.16
CA PRO A 63 11.54 -7.32 -5.41
C PRO A 63 10.33 -7.50 -6.34
N ALA A 64 9.43 -8.41 -5.99
CA ALA A 64 8.19 -8.60 -6.72
C ALA A 64 7.28 -7.35 -6.61
N LEU A 65 7.29 -6.73 -5.42
CA LEU A 65 6.43 -5.60 -5.11
C LEU A 65 7.10 -4.61 -4.15
N VAL A 66 6.87 -3.33 -4.41
CA VAL A 66 7.13 -2.23 -3.46
C VAL A 66 5.78 -1.62 -3.06
N LEU A 67 5.38 -1.81 -1.78
CA LEU A 67 4.26 -1.09 -1.21
C LEU A 67 4.72 0.26 -0.66
N VAL A 68 4.13 1.34 -1.15
CA VAL A 68 4.41 2.70 -0.69
C VAL A 68 3.33 3.15 0.28
N ALA A 69 3.68 3.14 1.58
CA ALA A 69 2.78 3.45 2.69
C ALA A 69 3.27 4.61 3.56
N VAL A 70 4.13 5.47 3.01
CA VAL A 70 4.57 6.70 3.68
C VAL A 70 3.51 7.79 3.58
N LYS A 71 3.53 8.72 4.53
CA LYS A 71 2.67 9.91 4.48
C LYS A 71 2.98 10.73 3.22
N PRO A 72 1.97 11.35 2.57
CA PRO A 72 2.16 12.13 1.34
C PRO A 72 3.29 13.17 1.44
N GLN A 73 3.44 13.84 2.58
CA GLN A 73 4.45 14.86 2.82
C GLN A 73 5.89 14.32 2.80
N LEU A 74 6.07 13.03 3.04
CA LEU A 74 7.38 12.37 3.04
C LEU A 74 7.74 11.75 1.69
N MET A 75 6.82 11.77 0.71
CA MET A 75 6.97 11.06 -0.57
C MET A 75 8.23 11.50 -1.33
N GLN A 76 8.44 12.81 -1.44
CA GLN A 76 9.60 13.36 -2.17
C GLN A 76 10.95 12.94 -1.57
N ALA A 77 11.01 12.72 -0.27
CA ALA A 77 12.23 12.27 0.41
C ALA A 77 12.40 10.74 0.37
N ALA A 78 11.29 10.00 0.47
CA ALA A 78 11.35 8.55 0.63
C ALA A 78 11.35 7.77 -0.69
N LEU A 79 10.56 8.19 -1.69
CA LEU A 79 10.35 7.42 -2.92
C LEU A 79 11.60 7.32 -3.83
N PRO A 80 12.48 8.33 -3.94
CA PRO A 80 13.64 8.27 -4.85
C PRO A 80 14.57 7.07 -4.62
N GLN A 81 14.69 6.57 -3.39
CA GLN A 81 15.51 5.39 -3.10
C GLN A 81 14.97 4.10 -3.76
N MET A 82 13.70 4.10 -4.20
CA MET A 82 13.05 2.99 -4.89
C MET A 82 13.18 3.08 -6.42
N SER A 83 13.70 4.17 -6.99
CA SER A 83 13.76 4.40 -8.43
C SER A 83 14.54 3.31 -9.18
N ARG A 84 15.54 2.69 -8.52
CA ARG A 84 16.30 1.56 -9.08
C ARG A 84 15.41 0.35 -9.47
N PHE A 85 14.22 0.22 -8.90
CA PHE A 85 13.26 -0.84 -9.18
C PHE A 85 12.25 -0.45 -10.27
N GLY A 86 12.31 0.77 -10.80
CA GLY A 86 11.43 1.27 -11.87
C GLY A 86 11.73 0.72 -13.27
N ASN A 87 12.23 -0.51 -13.34
CA ASN A 87 12.70 -1.19 -14.55
C ASN A 87 11.64 -2.04 -15.28
N GLY A 88 10.42 -2.10 -14.75
CA GLY A 88 9.32 -2.89 -15.30
C GLY A 88 9.05 -4.23 -14.62
N ASN A 89 9.98 -4.74 -13.80
CA ASN A 89 9.83 -6.05 -13.16
C ASN A 89 9.14 -5.98 -11.80
N THR A 90 9.23 -4.84 -11.11
CA THR A 90 8.68 -4.62 -9.77
C THR A 90 7.36 -3.87 -9.86
N LEU A 91 6.30 -4.42 -9.29
CA LEU A 91 5.03 -3.71 -9.12
C LEU A 91 5.14 -2.68 -7.99
N PHE A 92 4.75 -1.43 -8.26
CA PHE A 92 4.57 -0.41 -7.23
C PHE A 92 3.09 -0.31 -6.87
N LEU A 93 2.78 -0.55 -5.60
CA LEU A 93 1.45 -0.38 -5.03
C LEU A 93 1.48 0.77 -4.03
N SER A 94 0.76 1.86 -4.27
CA SER A 94 0.72 3.01 -3.37
C SER A 94 -0.62 3.11 -2.65
N ILE A 95 -0.58 3.29 -1.34
CA ILE A 95 -1.75 3.64 -0.51
C ILE A 95 -1.68 5.09 -0.01
N ALA A 96 -0.79 5.90 -0.57
CA ALA A 96 -0.64 7.31 -0.19
C ALA A 96 -1.76 8.17 -0.77
N ALA A 97 -2.54 8.81 0.10
CA ALA A 97 -3.61 9.70 -0.33
C ALA A 97 -3.06 10.93 -1.08
N GLY A 98 -3.78 11.38 -2.11
CA GLY A 98 -3.48 12.63 -2.82
C GLY A 98 -2.25 12.61 -3.74
N ILE A 99 -1.52 11.48 -3.86
CA ILE A 99 -0.38 11.36 -4.79
C ILE A 99 -0.84 10.63 -6.05
N THR A 100 -0.67 11.28 -7.20
CA THR A 100 -1.12 10.74 -8.49
C THR A 100 -0.14 9.74 -9.09
N ILE A 101 -0.62 8.88 -9.99
CA ILE A 101 0.22 7.97 -10.79
C ILE A 101 1.32 8.76 -11.52
N ALA A 102 0.98 9.90 -12.13
CA ALA A 102 1.94 10.75 -12.81
C ALA A 102 3.08 11.23 -11.89
N SER A 103 2.78 11.51 -10.62
CA SER A 103 3.80 11.88 -9.62
C SER A 103 4.76 10.73 -9.33
N PHE A 104 4.26 9.49 -9.31
CA PHE A 104 5.10 8.29 -9.18
C PHE A 104 5.95 8.07 -10.42
N GLU A 105 5.38 8.17 -11.61
CA GLU A 105 6.10 8.00 -12.88
C GLU A 105 7.24 9.02 -13.04
N ALA A 106 7.05 10.25 -12.58
CA ALA A 106 8.08 11.29 -12.58
C ALA A 106 9.32 10.92 -11.73
N ILE A 107 9.16 10.12 -10.67
CA ILE A 107 10.24 9.71 -9.77
C ILE A 107 10.79 8.33 -10.14
N LEU A 108 9.92 7.38 -10.43
CA LEU A 108 10.28 5.99 -10.68
C LEU A 108 10.66 5.71 -12.13
N GLY A 109 10.29 6.60 -13.04
CA GLY A 109 10.51 6.45 -14.48
C GLY A 109 9.34 5.83 -15.23
N PRO A 110 9.38 5.89 -16.59
CA PRO A 110 8.26 5.56 -17.47
C PRO A 110 7.98 4.05 -17.61
N HIS A 111 8.81 3.20 -17.04
CA HIS A 111 8.70 1.74 -17.13
C HIS A 111 8.16 1.10 -15.86
N ALA A 112 7.91 1.87 -14.80
CA ALA A 112 7.40 1.34 -13.54
C ALA A 112 5.89 0.99 -13.66
N PRO A 113 5.47 -0.28 -13.46
CA PRO A 113 4.05 -0.61 -13.30
C PRO A 113 3.57 -0.10 -11.94
N ILE A 114 2.54 0.74 -11.94
CA ILE A 114 2.07 1.46 -10.75
C ILE A 114 0.57 1.24 -10.58
N ILE A 115 0.18 0.80 -9.39
CA ILE A 115 -1.21 0.80 -8.91
C ILE A 115 -1.31 1.80 -7.77
N ARG A 116 -2.23 2.75 -7.92
CA ARG A 116 -2.69 3.62 -6.85
C ARG A 116 -3.89 2.98 -6.17
N ALA A 117 -3.85 2.88 -4.86
CA ALA A 117 -4.90 2.32 -4.03
C ALA A 117 -5.35 3.33 -2.97
N MET A 118 -6.64 3.33 -2.65
CA MET A 118 -7.21 4.20 -1.62
C MET A 118 -8.04 3.37 -0.65
N PRO A 119 -7.42 2.85 0.43
CA PRO A 119 -8.13 2.20 1.52
C PRO A 119 -8.87 3.21 2.39
N ASN A 120 -9.71 2.70 3.30
CA ASN A 120 -10.41 3.52 4.29
C ASN A 120 -10.16 3.00 5.72
N THR A 121 -10.57 3.78 6.73
CA THR A 121 -10.29 3.51 8.14
C THR A 121 -10.76 2.14 8.65
N PRO A 122 -11.93 1.56 8.23
CA PRO A 122 -12.35 0.22 8.65
C PRO A 122 -11.38 -0.90 8.26
N ALA A 123 -10.40 -0.62 7.42
CA ALA A 123 -9.28 -1.54 7.12
C ALA A 123 -8.57 -2.04 8.37
N ALA A 124 -8.50 -1.23 9.44
CA ALA A 124 -7.88 -1.61 10.72
C ALA A 124 -8.53 -2.84 11.40
N ILE A 125 -9.75 -3.18 11.02
CA ILE A 125 -10.50 -4.35 11.53
C ILE A 125 -10.90 -5.30 10.40
N GLY A 126 -10.24 -5.24 9.24
CA GLY A 126 -10.52 -6.10 8.08
C GLY A 126 -11.86 -5.82 7.38
N GLN A 127 -12.50 -4.68 7.65
CA GLN A 127 -13.80 -4.28 7.10
C GLN A 127 -13.68 -3.10 6.13
N GLY A 128 -12.47 -2.87 5.61
CA GLY A 128 -12.20 -1.79 4.67
C GLY A 128 -12.77 -2.05 3.28
N ILE A 129 -12.81 -0.99 2.49
CA ILE A 129 -12.93 -1.06 1.03
C ILE A 129 -11.82 -0.23 0.42
N THR A 130 -11.12 -0.81 -0.55
CA THR A 130 -9.98 -0.18 -1.20
C THR A 130 -10.24 -0.04 -2.70
N ALA A 131 -10.26 1.18 -3.19
CA ALA A 131 -10.33 1.43 -4.63
C ALA A 131 -8.94 1.36 -5.26
N LEU A 132 -8.86 0.84 -6.49
CA LEU A 132 -7.63 0.61 -7.25
C LEU A 132 -7.70 1.28 -8.61
N SER A 133 -6.61 1.92 -9.05
CA SER A 133 -6.41 2.38 -10.42
C SER A 133 -4.96 2.16 -10.83
N GLY A 134 -4.72 1.64 -12.02
CA GLY A 134 -3.38 1.35 -12.53
C GLY A 134 -2.96 2.28 -13.65
N ASN A 135 -1.64 2.39 -13.89
CA ASN A 135 -1.13 3.01 -15.10
C ASN A 135 -1.23 2.06 -16.29
N ARG A 136 -0.86 2.55 -17.49
CA ARG A 136 -0.94 1.79 -18.77
C ARG A 136 -0.11 0.49 -18.80
N LEU A 137 0.82 0.31 -17.87
CA LEU A 137 1.70 -0.86 -17.77
C LEU A 137 1.09 -1.97 -16.92
N ILE A 138 -0.05 -1.72 -16.28
CA ILE A 138 -0.71 -2.70 -15.43
C ILE A 138 -1.39 -3.77 -16.28
N GLU A 139 -1.07 -5.01 -15.96
CA GLU A 139 -1.67 -6.22 -16.51
C GLU A 139 -2.58 -6.88 -15.45
N GLU A 140 -3.41 -7.82 -15.87
CA GLU A 140 -4.32 -8.54 -14.96
C GLU A 140 -3.60 -9.21 -13.77
N ARG A 141 -2.43 -9.79 -14.01
CA ARG A 141 -1.61 -10.39 -12.93
C ARG A 141 -1.25 -9.40 -11.82
N HIS A 142 -1.00 -8.14 -12.18
CA HIS A 142 -0.68 -7.07 -11.22
C HIS A 142 -1.91 -6.69 -10.37
N LEU A 143 -3.08 -6.64 -11.02
CA LEU A 143 -4.34 -6.37 -10.32
C LEU A 143 -4.70 -7.51 -9.35
N VAL A 144 -4.60 -8.75 -9.80
CA VAL A 144 -4.85 -9.94 -8.96
C VAL A 144 -3.92 -9.97 -7.74
N LEU A 145 -2.62 -9.66 -7.94
CA LEU A 145 -1.66 -9.58 -6.84
C LEU A 145 -2.02 -8.46 -5.86
N ALA A 146 -2.32 -7.26 -6.37
CA ALA A 146 -2.68 -6.11 -5.53
C ALA A 146 -3.99 -6.36 -4.76
N GLU A 147 -5.02 -6.90 -5.41
CA GLU A 147 -6.30 -7.27 -4.78
C GLU A 147 -6.12 -8.34 -3.72
N GLY A 148 -5.27 -9.33 -4.00
CA GLY A 148 -4.92 -10.34 -3.02
C GLY A 148 -4.32 -9.71 -1.76
N LEU A 149 -3.29 -8.85 -1.89
CA LEU A 149 -2.65 -8.19 -0.76
C LEU A 149 -3.61 -7.26 0.00
N LEU A 150 -4.42 -6.48 -0.72
CA LEU A 150 -5.39 -5.56 -0.13
C LEU A 150 -6.60 -6.29 0.48
N GLY A 151 -6.89 -7.50 0.05
CA GLY A 151 -7.90 -8.38 0.63
C GLY A 151 -7.68 -8.69 2.11
N ALA A 152 -6.44 -8.56 2.60
CA ALA A 152 -6.12 -8.68 4.03
C ALA A 152 -6.80 -7.61 4.91
N ILE A 153 -7.18 -6.47 4.33
CA ILE A 153 -7.79 -5.33 5.03
C ILE A 153 -9.24 -5.07 4.63
N GLY A 154 -9.82 -5.89 3.74
CA GLY A 154 -11.22 -5.78 3.33
C GLY A 154 -11.46 -6.05 1.84
N GLN A 155 -12.49 -5.42 1.28
CA GLN A 155 -12.86 -5.57 -0.13
C GLN A 155 -12.06 -4.64 -1.03
N THR A 156 -12.02 -4.97 -2.33
CA THR A 156 -11.37 -4.14 -3.36
C THR A 156 -12.35 -3.77 -4.47
N LEU A 157 -12.12 -2.62 -5.10
CA LEU A 157 -12.89 -2.11 -6.22
C LEU A 157 -11.94 -1.54 -7.28
N ARG A 158 -12.00 -2.06 -8.50
CA ARG A 158 -11.27 -1.51 -9.64
C ARG A 158 -11.99 -0.28 -10.20
N LEU A 159 -11.26 0.81 -10.37
CA LEU A 159 -11.74 2.01 -11.03
C LEU A 159 -11.38 1.98 -12.52
N GLU A 160 -12.25 2.51 -13.37
CA GLU A 160 -11.98 2.65 -14.80
C GLU A 160 -10.90 3.70 -15.07
N HIS A 161 -10.88 4.78 -14.27
CA HIS A 161 -9.93 5.90 -14.41
C HIS A 161 -9.45 6.43 -13.06
N GLU A 162 -8.20 6.85 -12.99
CA GLU A 162 -7.62 7.45 -11.78
C GLU A 162 -8.42 8.69 -11.29
N ALA A 163 -9.02 9.45 -12.18
CA ALA A 163 -9.82 10.63 -11.83
C ALA A 163 -11.00 10.33 -10.89
N GLN A 164 -11.50 9.09 -10.86
CA GLN A 164 -12.56 8.66 -9.93
C GLN A 164 -12.06 8.55 -8.47
N MET A 165 -10.73 8.54 -8.26
CA MET A 165 -10.13 8.36 -6.93
C MET A 165 -10.48 9.49 -5.96
N ASP A 166 -10.67 10.71 -6.45
CA ASP A 166 -11.02 11.86 -5.60
C ASP A 166 -12.46 11.72 -5.06
N ALA A 167 -13.40 11.23 -5.87
CA ALA A 167 -14.75 10.93 -5.43
C ALA A 167 -14.77 9.80 -4.38
N VAL A 168 -13.98 8.74 -4.59
CA VAL A 168 -13.80 7.66 -3.60
C VAL A 168 -13.21 8.20 -2.30
N THR A 169 -12.20 9.05 -2.39
CA THR A 169 -11.57 9.66 -1.22
C THR A 169 -12.56 10.51 -0.42
N GLY A 170 -13.38 11.34 -1.10
CA GLY A 170 -14.37 12.20 -0.46
C GLY A 170 -15.46 11.42 0.28
N VAL A 171 -15.91 10.28 -0.27
CA VAL A 171 -17.00 9.48 0.31
C VAL A 171 -16.45 8.37 1.23
N SER A 172 -15.57 7.52 0.74
CA SER A 172 -15.11 6.32 1.45
C SER A 172 -13.87 6.60 2.31
N GLY A 173 -12.91 7.35 1.81
CA GLY A 173 -11.68 7.68 2.54
C GLY A 173 -11.93 8.63 3.71
N SER A 174 -12.69 9.71 3.48
CA SER A 174 -12.99 10.75 4.49
C SER A 174 -14.25 10.44 5.31
N GLY A 175 -15.15 9.61 4.77
CA GLY A 175 -16.45 9.28 5.35
C GLY A 175 -16.43 8.90 6.82
N PRO A 176 -15.61 7.94 7.24
CA PRO A 176 -15.52 7.54 8.64
C PRO A 176 -15.20 8.71 9.59
N ALA A 177 -14.36 9.64 9.18
CA ALA A 177 -13.96 10.77 10.03
C ALA A 177 -15.12 11.71 10.32
N TYR A 178 -15.89 12.13 9.30
CA TYR A 178 -17.00 13.03 9.52
C TYR A 178 -18.22 12.34 10.14
N VAL A 179 -18.41 11.03 9.91
CA VAL A 179 -19.43 10.24 10.59
C VAL A 179 -19.12 10.14 12.08
N PHE A 180 -17.89 9.81 12.47
CA PHE A 180 -17.51 9.76 13.88
C PHE A 180 -17.61 11.12 14.55
N TYR A 181 -17.22 12.21 13.87
CA TYR A 181 -17.38 13.56 14.40
C TYR A 181 -18.86 13.90 14.64
N MET A 182 -19.74 13.54 13.70
CA MET A 182 -21.19 13.75 13.86
C MET A 182 -21.75 12.96 15.05
N ILE A 183 -21.35 11.70 15.21
CA ILE A 183 -21.76 10.85 16.36
C ILE A 183 -21.30 11.49 17.67
N ASP A 184 -20.06 11.96 17.74
CA ASP A 184 -19.49 12.59 18.92
C ASP A 184 -20.24 13.88 19.31
N CYS A 185 -20.59 14.72 18.32
CA CYS A 185 -21.42 15.91 18.54
C CYS A 185 -22.82 15.55 19.06
N LEU A 186 -23.45 14.53 18.50
CA LEU A 186 -24.79 14.08 18.93
C LEU A 186 -24.77 13.48 20.34
N ALA A 187 -23.68 12.76 20.68
CA ALA A 187 -23.53 12.18 22.02
C ALA A 187 -23.24 13.23 23.10
N ALA A 188 -22.68 14.38 22.74
CA ALA A 188 -22.38 15.48 23.63
C ALA A 188 -23.56 16.46 23.84
N ALA A 189 -24.59 16.39 23.01
CA ALA A 189 -25.79 17.25 23.08
C ALA A 189 -26.85 16.69 24.04
#